data_131a714e29caaa78b41340cb385f1fe5
#
_entry.id   131a714e29caaa78b41340cb385f1fe5
#
_cell.length_a   1.000
_cell.length_b   1.000
_cell.length_c   1.000
_cell.angle_alpha   90.00
_cell.angle_beta   90.00
_cell.angle_gamma   90.00
#
_symmetry.space_group_name_H-M   'P 1'
#
loop_
_entity.id
_entity.type
_entity.pdbx_description
1 polymer ?
#
loop_
_entity_poly.entity_id
_entity_poly.type
_entity_poly.pdbx_seq_one_letter_code
_entity_poly.pdbx_strand_id
1 'polypeptide(L)'
;TEKKSDVIVVTEIPYQETRDRIREKLEALVRDDRVKGISRIVDLTDRTIPAWQVRLHIVLKRDADREVVLNQLFRFSPLQSTVSVILLALVGNRPETLSVKAMLEEFLRHRVDVIRRRTEFLLAEARKRKHTVEGLMIAQIDIDQVINTIRSARRRAAAREDLQQIDVPGGLIERALGDDGFKEFQGEHGVHEMYHLSSRQAEAIVSMQLGSLANLEREQLGDEYQK
;
A
#
# COMPACT_ATOMS: atom_id res chain seq x y z
N THR A 1 15.07 64.79 10.60
CA THR A 1 14.81 63.38 10.18
C THR A 1 14.24 62.61 11.37
N GLU A 2 12.90 62.42 11.40
CA GLU A 2 12.27 61.58 12.40
C GLU A 2 12.74 60.15 12.25
N LYS A 3 13.43 59.61 13.27
CA LYS A 3 13.80 58.20 13.34
C LYS A 3 12.54 57.35 13.33
N LYS A 4 12.24 56.67 12.25
CA LYS A 4 11.11 55.74 12.15
C LYS A 4 11.30 54.65 13.18
N SER A 5 10.28 54.32 13.97
CA SER A 5 10.34 53.23 14.94
C SER A 5 10.47 51.89 14.19
N ASP A 6 11.37 51.02 14.63
CA ASP A 6 11.54 49.71 14.07
C ASP A 6 10.33 48.81 14.45
N VAL A 7 10.00 47.86 13.56
CA VAL A 7 8.88 46.96 13.74
C VAL A 7 9.37 45.52 13.50
N ILE A 8 9.12 44.63 14.47
CA ILE A 8 9.29 43.19 14.29
C ILE A 8 7.95 42.63 13.83
N VAL A 9 7.94 41.95 12.68
CA VAL A 9 6.74 41.35 12.11
C VAL A 9 6.80 39.84 12.29
N VAL A 10 5.81 39.31 13.02
CA VAL A 10 5.61 37.87 13.19
C VAL A 10 4.66 37.40 12.08
N THR A 11 5.12 36.50 11.21
CA THR A 11 4.36 35.98 10.08
C THR A 11 3.85 34.57 10.28
N GLU A 12 4.46 33.80 11.20
CA GLU A 12 4.11 32.43 11.52
C GLU A 12 4.17 32.24 13.05
N ILE A 13 3.39 31.30 13.53
CA ILE A 13 3.33 30.93 14.94
C ILE A 13 3.59 29.45 15.14
N PRO A 14 4.15 29.00 16.28
CA PRO A 14 4.39 27.62 16.58
C PRO A 14 3.11 26.76 16.58
N TYR A 15 3.26 25.49 16.28
CA TYR A 15 2.18 24.51 16.33
C TYR A 15 1.53 24.46 17.72
N GLN A 16 0.22 24.30 17.77
CA GLN A 16 -0.63 24.32 18.97
C GLN A 16 -0.73 25.68 19.71
N GLU A 17 -0.15 26.75 19.19
CA GLU A 17 -0.37 28.10 19.72
C GLU A 17 -1.43 28.84 18.89
N THR A 18 -2.17 29.75 19.55
CA THR A 18 -3.14 30.60 18.89
C THR A 18 -2.62 32.03 18.86
N ARG A 19 -3.01 32.77 17.82
CA ARG A 19 -2.67 34.19 17.65
C ARG A 19 -3.02 35.01 18.90
N ASP A 20 -4.23 34.84 19.41
CA ASP A 20 -4.74 35.61 20.55
C ASP A 20 -3.95 35.30 21.83
N ARG A 21 -3.64 34.03 22.08
CA ARG A 21 -2.84 33.61 23.22
C ARG A 21 -1.41 34.16 23.17
N ILE A 22 -0.80 34.18 21.98
CA ILE A 22 0.54 34.77 21.80
C ILE A 22 0.46 36.29 22.08
N ARG A 23 -0.53 36.99 21.52
CA ARG A 23 -0.72 38.41 21.73
C ARG A 23 -0.89 38.74 23.22
N GLU A 24 -1.81 38.07 23.92
CA GLU A 24 -2.05 38.28 25.36
C GLU A 24 -0.77 38.02 26.16
N LYS A 25 0.00 37.01 25.85
CA LYS A 25 1.25 36.70 26.54
C LYS A 25 2.33 37.74 26.27
N LEU A 26 2.43 38.25 25.04
CA LEU A 26 3.33 39.36 24.70
C LEU A 26 2.96 40.64 25.42
N GLU A 27 1.66 41.00 25.47
CA GLU A 27 1.16 42.15 26.20
C GLU A 27 1.43 42.06 27.72
N ALA A 28 1.26 40.83 28.29
CA ALA A 28 1.60 40.57 29.68
C ALA A 28 3.11 40.75 29.96
N LEU A 29 3.99 40.26 29.08
CA LEU A 29 5.44 40.40 29.21
C LEU A 29 5.88 41.87 29.15
N VAL A 30 5.20 42.68 28.36
CA VAL A 30 5.45 44.12 28.29
C VAL A 30 4.96 44.84 29.56
N ARG A 31 3.76 44.48 30.05
CA ARG A 31 3.18 45.07 31.29
C ARG A 31 4.02 44.71 32.51
N ASP A 32 4.54 43.48 32.59
CA ASP A 32 5.36 42.98 33.69
C ASP A 32 6.84 43.41 33.60
N ASP A 33 7.18 44.30 32.63
CA ASP A 33 8.53 44.83 32.36
C ASP A 33 9.60 43.79 32.14
N ARG A 34 9.18 42.56 31.72
CA ARG A 34 10.11 41.46 31.42
C ARG A 34 10.76 41.60 30.05
N VAL A 35 10.08 42.21 29.09
CA VAL A 35 10.61 42.54 27.77
C VAL A 35 10.55 44.04 27.62
N LYS A 36 11.72 44.66 27.64
CA LYS A 36 11.86 46.12 27.50
C LYS A 36 12.00 46.52 26.05
N GLY A 37 11.63 47.76 25.73
CA GLY A 37 11.81 48.29 24.39
C GLY A 37 10.64 48.08 23.42
N ILE A 38 9.54 47.49 23.84
CA ILE A 38 8.31 47.39 23.03
C ILE A 38 7.42 48.60 23.37
N SER A 39 6.90 49.24 22.32
CA SER A 39 5.96 50.38 22.44
C SER A 39 4.51 49.87 22.38
N ARG A 40 4.17 49.07 21.39
CA ARG A 40 2.81 48.52 21.22
C ARG A 40 2.85 47.28 20.36
N ILE A 41 1.81 46.46 20.47
CA ILE A 41 1.58 45.25 19.65
C ILE A 41 0.29 45.50 18.87
N VAL A 42 0.35 45.28 17.54
CA VAL A 42 -0.78 45.49 16.64
C VAL A 42 -1.00 44.22 15.83
N ASP A 43 -2.20 43.71 15.86
CA ASP A 43 -2.61 42.60 15.03
C ASP A 43 -3.17 43.11 13.70
N LEU A 44 -2.48 42.79 12.62
CA LEU A 44 -2.87 43.11 11.25
C LEU A 44 -3.16 41.86 10.44
N THR A 45 -3.51 40.76 11.12
CA THR A 45 -3.80 39.48 10.47
C THR A 45 -5.06 39.58 9.63
N ASP A 46 -4.94 39.25 8.35
CA ASP A 46 -6.08 39.14 7.45
C ASP A 46 -6.83 37.82 7.70
N ARG A 47 -8.17 37.89 7.70
CA ARG A 47 -9.03 36.70 7.84
C ARG A 47 -9.03 35.78 6.62
N THR A 48 -8.51 36.24 5.48
CA THR A 48 -8.42 35.48 4.23
C THR A 48 -7.21 34.54 4.16
N ILE A 49 -6.21 34.76 5.06
CA ILE A 49 -5.01 33.89 5.11
C ILE A 49 -5.25 32.66 5.99
N PRO A 50 -4.50 31.55 5.78
CA PRO A 50 -4.60 30.36 6.60
C PRO A 50 -4.38 30.62 8.08
N ALA A 51 -5.07 29.87 8.96
CA ALA A 51 -5.06 30.09 10.42
C ALA A 51 -3.66 30.01 11.07
N TRP A 52 -2.70 29.38 10.43
CA TRP A 52 -1.30 29.28 10.89
C TRP A 52 -0.43 30.47 10.50
N GLN A 53 -0.88 31.26 9.52
CA GLN A 53 -0.24 32.52 9.15
C GLN A 53 -0.86 33.67 9.95
N VAL A 54 0.00 34.51 10.48
CA VAL A 54 -0.41 35.69 11.26
C VAL A 54 0.37 36.91 10.80
N ARG A 55 -0.09 38.08 11.17
CA ARG A 55 0.63 39.29 10.92
C ARG A 55 0.56 40.20 12.16
N LEU A 56 1.40 39.79 13.16
CA LEU A 56 1.52 40.59 14.40
C LEU A 56 2.70 41.56 14.26
N HIS A 57 2.43 42.86 14.41
CA HIS A 57 3.42 43.91 14.38
C HIS A 57 3.79 44.29 15.81
N ILE A 58 5.04 44.05 16.19
CA ILE A 58 5.61 44.48 17.47
C ILE A 58 6.42 45.75 17.20
N VAL A 59 5.87 46.89 17.56
CA VAL A 59 6.47 48.21 17.34
C VAL A 59 7.43 48.49 18.49
N LEU A 60 8.69 48.78 18.17
CA LEU A 60 9.72 49.07 19.16
C LEU A 60 9.74 50.55 19.57
N LYS A 61 10.27 50.83 20.77
CA LYS A 61 10.60 52.18 21.21
C LYS A 61 11.80 52.70 20.42
N ARG A 62 11.93 54.01 20.29
CA ARG A 62 12.98 54.67 19.47
C ARG A 62 14.41 54.29 19.88
N ASP A 63 14.62 53.98 21.17
CA ASP A 63 15.93 53.69 21.77
C ASP A 63 16.13 52.21 22.02
N ALA A 64 15.25 51.35 21.55
CA ALA A 64 15.32 49.93 21.76
C ALA A 64 16.26 49.28 20.73
N ASP A 65 17.10 48.37 21.22
CA ASP A 65 17.92 47.49 20.37
C ASP A 65 17.04 46.33 19.88
N ARG A 66 16.90 46.25 18.55
CA ARG A 66 16.08 45.24 17.89
C ARG A 66 16.52 43.80 18.21
N GLU A 67 17.84 43.52 18.25
CA GLU A 67 18.36 42.19 18.49
C GLU A 67 18.14 41.75 19.93
N VAL A 68 18.33 42.67 20.87
CA VAL A 68 18.08 42.39 22.28
C VAL A 68 16.59 42.08 22.52
N VAL A 69 15.69 42.87 21.95
CA VAL A 69 14.25 42.60 22.05
C VAL A 69 13.86 41.27 21.40
N LEU A 70 14.39 40.97 20.22
CA LEU A 70 14.12 39.74 19.54
C LEU A 70 14.56 38.49 20.36
N ASN A 71 15.77 38.54 20.94
CA ASN A 71 16.27 37.47 21.79
C ASN A 71 15.45 37.34 23.09
N GLN A 72 14.99 38.42 23.67
CA GLN A 72 14.08 38.38 24.80
C GLN A 72 12.72 37.80 24.46
N LEU A 73 12.18 38.12 23.28
CA LEU A 73 10.92 37.56 22.77
C LEU A 73 11.03 36.03 22.61
N PHE A 74 12.07 35.53 21.99
CA PHE A 74 12.28 34.07 21.86
C PHE A 74 12.46 33.35 23.20
N ARG A 75 13.10 34.03 24.17
CA ARG A 75 13.36 33.45 25.49
C ARG A 75 12.13 33.44 26.43
N PHE A 76 11.31 34.46 26.39
CA PHE A 76 10.23 34.66 27.38
C PHE A 76 8.83 34.46 26.83
N SER A 77 8.67 34.36 25.51
CA SER A 77 7.37 34.18 24.88
C SER A 77 7.26 32.82 24.17
N PRO A 78 6.05 32.35 23.84
CA PRO A 78 5.84 31.14 23.08
C PRO A 78 6.07 31.31 21.56
N LEU A 79 6.83 32.33 21.13
CA LEU A 79 7.22 32.48 19.73
C LEU A 79 8.23 31.42 19.26
N GLN A 80 8.88 30.77 20.21
CA GLN A 80 9.73 29.60 19.97
C GLN A 80 9.32 28.49 20.93
N SER A 81 9.07 27.30 20.40
CA SER A 81 8.76 26.12 21.20
C SER A 81 9.66 24.95 20.79
N THR A 82 9.94 24.08 21.76
CA THR A 82 10.68 22.85 21.50
C THR A 82 9.68 21.69 21.37
N VAL A 83 9.78 20.96 20.27
CA VAL A 83 8.98 19.75 20.04
C VAL A 83 9.86 18.52 20.29
N SER A 84 9.49 17.74 21.30
CA SER A 84 10.16 16.47 21.57
C SER A 84 9.47 15.36 20.78
N VAL A 85 10.20 14.72 19.87
CA VAL A 85 9.70 13.60 19.08
C VAL A 85 10.18 12.30 19.70
N ILE A 86 9.23 11.46 20.14
CA ILE A 86 9.49 10.12 20.62
C ILE A 86 8.92 9.14 19.59
N LEU A 87 9.80 8.43 18.90
CA LEU A 87 9.44 7.45 17.88
C LEU A 87 9.35 6.06 18.53
N LEU A 88 8.18 5.74 19.07
CA LEU A 88 7.88 4.42 19.62
C LEU A 88 7.22 3.55 18.55
N ALA A 89 7.78 2.37 18.28
CA ALA A 89 7.25 1.41 17.32
C ALA A 89 7.32 -0.02 17.87
N LEU A 90 6.53 -0.91 17.28
CA LEU A 90 6.61 -2.34 17.57
C LEU A 90 7.57 -3.01 16.58
N VAL A 91 8.67 -3.52 17.08
CA VAL A 91 9.63 -4.30 16.30
C VAL A 91 9.57 -5.74 16.79
N GLY A 92 9.15 -6.66 15.93
CA GLY A 92 8.98 -8.06 16.32
C GLY A 92 8.10 -8.27 17.54
N ASN A 93 6.98 -7.53 17.66
CA ASN A 93 6.03 -7.49 18.78
C ASN A 93 6.60 -6.89 20.10
N ARG A 94 7.73 -6.22 20.09
CA ARG A 94 8.29 -5.53 21.24
C ARG A 94 8.24 -4.01 21.00
N PRO A 95 7.78 -3.21 21.99
CA PRO A 95 7.83 -1.77 21.87
C PRO A 95 9.29 -1.29 22.04
N GLU A 96 9.79 -0.56 21.04
CA GLU A 96 11.13 0.00 21.04
C GLU A 96 11.09 1.48 20.62
N THR A 97 11.92 2.29 21.26
CA THR A 97 12.13 3.69 20.86
C THR A 97 13.23 3.71 19.79
N LEU A 98 12.86 4.14 18.60
CA LEU A 98 13.73 4.08 17.44
C LEU A 98 14.23 5.47 17.07
N SER A 99 15.42 5.54 16.46
CA SER A 99 15.84 6.71 15.68
C SER A 99 15.08 6.77 14.36
N VAL A 100 15.03 7.93 13.71
CA VAL A 100 14.41 8.08 12.38
C VAL A 100 15.02 7.07 11.38
N LYS A 101 16.34 6.90 11.39
CA LYS A 101 17.03 5.93 10.53
C LYS A 101 16.56 4.50 10.80
N ALA A 102 16.54 4.08 12.06
CA ALA A 102 16.11 2.73 12.44
C ALA A 102 14.63 2.48 12.06
N MET A 103 13.77 3.48 12.22
CA MET A 103 12.36 3.37 11.83
C MET A 103 12.20 3.18 10.30
N LEU A 104 12.99 3.89 9.50
CA LEU A 104 13.00 3.72 8.04
C LEU A 104 13.53 2.34 7.63
N GLU A 105 14.56 1.84 8.29
CA GLU A 105 15.10 0.50 8.06
C GLU A 105 14.08 -0.60 8.37
N GLU A 106 13.38 -0.50 9.51
CA GLU A 106 12.29 -1.43 9.87
C GLU A 106 11.11 -1.34 8.90
N PHE A 107 10.74 -0.14 8.46
CA PHE A 107 9.72 0.04 7.44
C PHE A 107 10.09 -0.66 6.12
N LEU A 108 11.33 -0.48 5.65
CA LEU A 108 11.81 -1.13 4.42
C LEU A 108 11.80 -2.66 4.57
N ARG A 109 12.26 -3.19 5.70
CA ARG A 109 12.24 -4.64 5.99
C ARG A 109 10.82 -5.18 5.95
N HIS A 110 9.89 -4.51 6.62
CA HIS A 110 8.48 -4.88 6.61
C HIS A 110 7.88 -4.84 5.19
N ARG A 111 8.20 -3.82 4.40
CA ARG A 111 7.72 -3.72 3.00
C ARG A 111 8.21 -4.89 2.13
N VAL A 112 9.46 -5.28 2.26
CA VAL A 112 10.02 -6.45 1.55
C VAL A 112 9.28 -7.73 1.94
N ASP A 113 9.02 -7.95 3.21
CA ASP A 113 8.29 -9.12 3.68
C ASP A 113 6.84 -9.16 3.20
N VAL A 114 6.16 -8.02 3.21
CA VAL A 114 4.78 -7.91 2.68
C VAL A 114 4.74 -8.22 1.19
N ILE A 115 5.68 -7.67 0.41
CA ILE A 115 5.77 -7.92 -1.03
C ILE A 115 6.02 -9.41 -1.29
N ARG A 116 6.97 -10.02 -0.56
CA ARG A 116 7.27 -11.45 -0.67
C ARG A 116 6.03 -12.31 -0.43
N ARG A 117 5.36 -12.14 0.71
CA ARG A 117 4.14 -12.90 1.06
C ARG A 117 3.03 -12.72 0.05
N ARG A 118 2.84 -11.48 -0.44
CA ARG A 118 1.85 -11.20 -1.49
C ARG A 118 2.19 -11.95 -2.78
N THR A 119 3.46 -11.91 -3.19
CA THR A 119 3.91 -12.57 -4.42
C THR A 119 3.79 -14.10 -4.32
N GLU A 120 4.17 -14.67 -3.17
CA GLU A 120 4.02 -16.10 -2.90
C GLU A 120 2.54 -16.53 -2.95
N PHE A 121 1.64 -15.74 -2.36
CA PHE A 121 0.20 -16.00 -2.43
C PHE A 121 -0.32 -15.95 -3.87
N LEU A 122 0.02 -14.89 -4.63
CA LEU A 122 -0.41 -14.74 -6.01
C LEU A 122 0.14 -15.86 -6.90
N LEU A 123 1.40 -16.26 -6.70
CA LEU A 123 2.00 -17.37 -7.40
C LEU A 123 1.28 -18.70 -7.12
N ALA A 124 0.94 -18.94 -5.84
CA ALA A 124 0.19 -20.14 -5.48
C ALA A 124 -1.21 -20.18 -6.12
N GLU A 125 -1.90 -19.04 -6.18
CA GLU A 125 -3.21 -18.92 -6.84
C GLU A 125 -3.09 -19.08 -8.36
N ALA A 126 -2.08 -18.48 -9.00
CA ALA A 126 -1.82 -18.62 -10.43
C ALA A 126 -1.52 -20.09 -10.81
N ARG A 127 -0.67 -20.78 -10.03
CA ARG A 127 -0.39 -22.22 -10.23
C ARG A 127 -1.64 -23.09 -10.12
N LYS A 128 -2.50 -22.81 -9.14
CA LYS A 128 -3.78 -23.51 -8.99
C LYS A 128 -4.69 -23.27 -10.19
N ARG A 129 -4.71 -22.05 -10.72
CA ARG A 129 -5.52 -21.69 -11.89
C ARG A 129 -4.95 -22.34 -13.15
N LYS A 130 -3.62 -22.22 -13.38
CA LYS A 130 -2.90 -22.89 -14.47
C LYS A 130 -3.27 -24.39 -14.53
N HIS A 131 -3.10 -25.09 -13.41
CA HIS A 131 -3.41 -26.52 -13.32
C HIS A 131 -4.89 -26.83 -13.69
N THR A 132 -5.82 -25.96 -13.34
CA THR A 132 -7.23 -26.14 -13.72
C THR A 132 -7.44 -25.91 -15.21
N VAL A 133 -6.82 -24.87 -15.78
CA VAL A 133 -6.91 -24.55 -17.21
C VAL A 133 -6.30 -25.67 -18.06
N GLU A 134 -5.15 -26.21 -17.67
CA GLU A 134 -4.53 -27.39 -18.33
C GLU A 134 -5.51 -28.56 -18.44
N GLY A 135 -6.19 -28.89 -17.34
CA GLY A 135 -7.19 -29.94 -17.34
C GLY A 135 -8.38 -29.66 -18.27
N LEU A 136 -8.84 -28.40 -18.32
CA LEU A 136 -9.92 -28.04 -19.26
C LEU A 136 -9.47 -28.07 -20.70
N MET A 137 -8.26 -27.64 -21.02
CA MET A 137 -7.70 -27.69 -22.37
C MET A 137 -7.53 -29.16 -22.84
N ILE A 138 -7.02 -30.03 -21.98
CA ILE A 138 -6.90 -31.46 -22.26
C ILE A 138 -8.29 -32.08 -22.53
N ALA A 139 -9.28 -31.77 -21.68
CA ALA A 139 -10.64 -32.27 -21.83
C ALA A 139 -11.31 -31.82 -23.14
N GLN A 140 -10.98 -30.64 -23.66
CA GLN A 140 -11.51 -30.13 -24.91
C GLN A 140 -10.96 -30.82 -26.15
N ILE A 141 -9.78 -31.42 -26.09
CA ILE A 141 -9.21 -32.14 -27.23
C ILE A 141 -9.95 -33.46 -27.46
N ASP A 142 -10.35 -34.13 -26.37
CA ASP A 142 -11.11 -35.41 -26.46
C ASP A 142 -12.44 -35.25 -25.70
N ILE A 143 -13.21 -34.26 -26.14
CA ILE A 143 -14.47 -33.91 -25.48
C ILE A 143 -15.52 -35.04 -25.56
N ASP A 144 -15.50 -35.85 -26.62
CA ASP A 144 -16.46 -36.95 -26.81
C ASP A 144 -16.25 -38.02 -25.75
N GLN A 145 -14.99 -38.40 -25.46
CA GLN A 145 -14.65 -39.32 -24.39
C GLN A 145 -15.09 -38.80 -23.04
N VAL A 146 -14.80 -37.50 -22.75
CA VAL A 146 -15.19 -36.85 -21.51
C VAL A 146 -16.71 -36.83 -21.33
N ILE A 147 -17.49 -36.44 -22.36
CA ILE A 147 -18.94 -36.41 -22.31
C ILE A 147 -19.52 -37.82 -22.11
N ASN A 148 -18.98 -38.85 -22.81
CA ASN A 148 -19.44 -40.22 -22.67
C ASN A 148 -19.18 -40.75 -21.25
N THR A 149 -18.04 -40.44 -20.65
CA THR A 149 -17.69 -40.81 -19.28
C THR A 149 -18.65 -40.18 -18.28
N ILE A 150 -18.90 -38.86 -18.43
CA ILE A 150 -19.84 -38.14 -17.54
C ILE A 150 -21.28 -38.65 -17.67
N ARG A 151 -21.73 -38.99 -18.90
CA ARG A 151 -23.09 -39.51 -19.14
C ARG A 151 -23.29 -40.93 -18.61
N SER A 152 -22.27 -41.77 -18.63
CA SER A 152 -22.33 -43.17 -18.11
C SER A 152 -22.36 -43.21 -16.58
N ALA A 153 -21.85 -42.17 -15.91
CA ALA A 153 -21.81 -42.06 -14.46
C ALA A 153 -23.20 -41.82 -13.85
N ARG A 154 -23.52 -42.54 -12.77
CA ARG A 154 -24.81 -42.41 -12.08
C ARG A 154 -24.91 -41.17 -11.17
N ARG A 155 -23.80 -40.63 -10.75
CA ARG A 155 -23.70 -39.50 -9.82
C ARG A 155 -22.46 -38.67 -10.20
N ARG A 156 -22.52 -37.36 -9.83
CA ARG A 156 -21.41 -36.39 -10.06
C ARG A 156 -20.07 -36.87 -9.43
N ALA A 157 -20.14 -37.49 -8.25
CA ALA A 157 -18.95 -38.04 -7.59
C ALA A 157 -18.33 -39.18 -8.37
N ALA A 158 -19.14 -40.11 -8.90
CA ALA A 158 -18.67 -41.19 -9.75
C ALA A 158 -18.07 -40.64 -11.04
N ALA A 159 -18.71 -39.67 -11.70
CA ALA A 159 -18.15 -39.03 -12.91
C ALA A 159 -16.75 -38.44 -12.66
N ARG A 160 -16.54 -37.84 -11.51
CA ARG A 160 -15.22 -37.28 -11.12
C ARG A 160 -14.17 -38.40 -10.94
N GLU A 161 -14.54 -39.51 -10.31
CA GLU A 161 -13.67 -40.66 -10.11
C GLU A 161 -13.34 -41.35 -11.43
N ASP A 162 -14.34 -41.52 -12.28
CA ASP A 162 -14.15 -42.13 -13.61
C ASP A 162 -13.26 -41.29 -14.53
N LEU A 163 -13.40 -39.96 -14.48
CA LEU A 163 -12.54 -39.03 -15.21
C LEU A 163 -11.07 -39.09 -14.77
N GLN A 164 -10.80 -39.35 -13.51
CA GLN A 164 -9.43 -39.49 -13.00
C GLN A 164 -8.77 -40.81 -13.45
N GLN A 165 -9.54 -41.77 -13.90
CA GLN A 165 -9.04 -43.06 -14.39
C GLN A 165 -8.81 -43.07 -15.90
N ILE A 166 -9.15 -42.00 -16.60
CA ILE A 166 -8.89 -41.89 -18.04
C ILE A 166 -7.40 -41.73 -18.26
N ASP A 167 -6.86 -42.62 -19.11
CA ASP A 167 -5.50 -42.51 -19.59
C ASP A 167 -5.40 -41.43 -20.66
N VAL A 168 -4.58 -40.42 -20.39
CA VAL A 168 -4.35 -39.28 -21.29
C VAL A 168 -2.95 -39.45 -21.91
N PRO A 169 -2.83 -39.80 -23.21
CA PRO A 169 -1.54 -39.91 -23.87
C PRO A 169 -0.80 -38.57 -23.90
N GLY A 170 0.54 -38.58 -23.70
CA GLY A 170 1.37 -37.39 -23.77
C GLY A 170 1.21 -36.57 -25.05
N GLY A 171 1.05 -37.23 -26.21
CA GLY A 171 0.78 -36.52 -27.47
C GLY A 171 -0.57 -35.78 -27.53
N LEU A 172 -1.54 -36.15 -26.71
CA LEU A 172 -2.81 -35.41 -26.57
C LEU A 172 -2.60 -34.15 -25.75
N ILE A 173 -1.78 -34.23 -24.69
CA ILE A 173 -1.42 -33.06 -23.86
C ILE A 173 -0.58 -32.06 -24.68
N GLU A 174 0.38 -32.56 -25.49
CA GLU A 174 1.16 -31.71 -26.39
C GLU A 174 0.27 -30.98 -27.39
N ARG A 175 -0.74 -31.62 -27.94
CA ARG A 175 -1.73 -30.99 -28.82
C ARG A 175 -2.63 -29.96 -28.09
N ALA A 176 -2.86 -30.17 -26.79
CA ALA A 176 -3.65 -29.24 -25.96
C ALA A 176 -2.86 -27.98 -25.57
N LEU A 177 -1.62 -28.16 -25.10
CA LEU A 177 -0.80 -27.13 -24.51
C LEU A 177 0.21 -26.48 -25.47
N GLY A 178 0.46 -27.12 -26.62
CA GLY A 178 1.55 -26.80 -27.53
C GLY A 178 2.90 -27.28 -27.03
N ASP A 179 3.93 -27.21 -27.89
CA ASP A 179 5.27 -27.79 -27.62
C ASP A 179 5.92 -27.24 -26.35
N ASP A 180 5.83 -25.91 -26.15
CA ASP A 180 6.45 -25.27 -25.00
C ASP A 180 5.67 -25.52 -23.71
N GLY A 181 4.33 -25.47 -23.76
CA GLY A 181 3.45 -25.81 -22.64
C GLY A 181 3.62 -27.28 -22.21
N PHE A 182 3.80 -28.18 -23.15
CA PHE A 182 4.02 -29.59 -22.85
C PHE A 182 5.37 -29.83 -22.17
N LYS A 183 6.45 -29.16 -22.62
CA LYS A 183 7.75 -29.22 -21.92
C LYS A 183 7.67 -28.76 -20.48
N GLU A 184 6.95 -27.67 -20.23
CA GLU A 184 6.74 -27.14 -18.90
C GLU A 184 5.91 -28.11 -18.05
N PHE A 185 4.83 -28.66 -18.61
CA PHE A 185 4.00 -29.68 -17.97
C PHE A 185 4.81 -30.92 -17.59
N GLN A 186 5.68 -31.40 -18.48
CA GLN A 186 6.60 -32.52 -18.18
C GLN A 186 7.61 -32.14 -17.08
N GLY A 187 8.06 -30.90 -17.02
CA GLY A 187 8.92 -30.40 -15.94
C GLY A 187 8.25 -30.43 -14.56
N GLU A 188 6.95 -30.22 -14.51
CA GLU A 188 6.16 -30.22 -13.26
C GLU A 188 5.67 -31.64 -12.87
N HIS A 189 5.29 -32.48 -13.84
CA HIS A 189 4.62 -33.75 -13.60
C HIS A 189 5.50 -34.99 -13.91
N GLY A 190 6.69 -34.78 -14.45
CA GLY A 190 7.57 -35.84 -14.94
C GLY A 190 7.23 -36.28 -16.38
N VAL A 191 8.13 -37.04 -16.98
CA VAL A 191 7.97 -37.59 -18.33
C VAL A 191 7.33 -39.00 -18.25
N HIS A 192 6.08 -39.11 -18.68
CA HIS A 192 5.32 -40.34 -18.72
C HIS A 192 4.69 -40.54 -20.11
N GLU A 193 4.42 -41.76 -20.49
CA GLU A 193 3.67 -42.06 -21.72
C GLU A 193 2.18 -41.75 -21.56
N MET A 194 1.66 -42.01 -20.35
CA MET A 194 0.26 -41.76 -19.98
C MET A 194 0.19 -40.90 -18.72
N TYR A 195 -0.75 -40.00 -18.71
CA TYR A 195 -1.06 -39.11 -17.59
C TYR A 195 -2.52 -39.28 -17.16
N HIS A 196 -2.83 -38.88 -15.95
CA HIS A 196 -4.18 -38.91 -15.41
C HIS A 196 -4.61 -37.50 -14.94
N LEU A 197 -5.89 -37.24 -15.06
CA LEU A 197 -6.45 -35.99 -14.55
C LEU A 197 -6.44 -36.00 -13.01
N SER A 198 -6.04 -34.89 -12.41
CA SER A 198 -6.15 -34.73 -10.96
C SER A 198 -7.60 -34.56 -10.52
N SER A 199 -7.90 -34.82 -9.24
CA SER A 199 -9.22 -34.65 -8.67
C SER A 199 -9.76 -33.23 -8.87
N ARG A 200 -8.88 -32.21 -8.87
CA ARG A 200 -9.23 -30.81 -9.09
C ARG A 200 -9.58 -30.53 -10.56
N GLN A 201 -8.83 -31.09 -11.47
CA GLN A 201 -9.11 -31.00 -12.91
C GLN A 201 -10.42 -31.70 -13.26
N ALA A 202 -10.63 -32.92 -12.76
CA ALA A 202 -11.87 -33.65 -12.93
C ALA A 202 -13.09 -32.92 -12.37
N GLU A 203 -12.99 -32.28 -11.18
CA GLU A 203 -14.05 -31.47 -10.63
C GLU A 203 -14.36 -30.21 -11.47
N ALA A 204 -13.32 -29.57 -12.01
CA ALA A 204 -13.49 -28.42 -12.91
C ALA A 204 -14.21 -28.84 -14.20
N ILE A 205 -13.84 -30.01 -14.80
CA ILE A 205 -14.46 -30.54 -16.01
C ILE A 205 -15.94 -30.85 -15.75
N VAL A 206 -16.27 -31.55 -14.65
CA VAL A 206 -17.66 -31.92 -14.29
C VAL A 206 -18.51 -30.66 -13.99
N SER A 207 -17.88 -29.59 -13.55
CA SER A 207 -18.54 -28.32 -13.22
C SER A 207 -18.67 -27.38 -14.43
N MET A 208 -18.04 -27.72 -15.56
CA MET A 208 -18.06 -26.90 -16.77
C MET A 208 -19.47 -26.84 -17.37
N GLN A 209 -19.87 -25.63 -17.78
CA GLN A 209 -21.14 -25.46 -18.49
C GLN A 209 -21.02 -25.92 -19.94
N LEU A 210 -22.07 -26.53 -20.48
CA LEU A 210 -22.07 -26.97 -21.88
C LEU A 210 -21.87 -25.83 -22.90
N GLY A 211 -22.21 -24.60 -22.53
CA GLY A 211 -21.92 -23.41 -23.34
C GLY A 211 -20.43 -23.09 -23.50
N SER A 212 -19.63 -23.50 -22.51
CA SER A 212 -18.16 -23.30 -22.51
C SER A 212 -17.39 -24.21 -23.48
N LEU A 213 -18.11 -25.06 -24.19
CA LEU A 213 -17.55 -25.93 -25.21
C LEU A 213 -17.48 -25.26 -26.60
N ALA A 214 -17.93 -24.02 -26.73
CA ALA A 214 -17.85 -23.25 -27.97
C ALA A 214 -16.39 -22.89 -28.33
N ASN A 215 -16.07 -22.82 -29.62
CA ASN A 215 -14.72 -22.51 -30.11
C ASN A 215 -14.13 -21.20 -29.55
N LEU A 216 -14.97 -20.20 -29.25
CA LEU A 216 -14.56 -18.91 -28.65
C LEU A 216 -13.93 -19.07 -27.24
N GLU A 217 -14.44 -20.00 -26.42
CA GLU A 217 -13.89 -20.25 -25.10
C GLU A 217 -12.60 -21.05 -25.14
N ARG A 218 -12.38 -21.85 -26.19
CA ARG A 218 -11.12 -22.55 -26.42
C ARG A 218 -9.95 -21.57 -26.65
N GLU A 219 -10.18 -20.53 -27.44
CA GLU A 219 -9.20 -19.44 -27.65
C GLU A 219 -8.93 -18.67 -26.35
N GLN A 220 -9.97 -18.40 -25.56
CA GLN A 220 -9.83 -17.73 -24.26
C GLN A 220 -9.03 -18.52 -23.24
N LEU A 221 -9.20 -19.86 -23.19
CA LEU A 221 -8.40 -20.73 -22.32
C LEU A 221 -6.93 -20.76 -22.74
N GLY A 222 -6.65 -20.77 -24.07
CA GLY A 222 -5.30 -20.65 -24.61
C GLY A 222 -4.62 -19.33 -24.21
N ASP A 223 -5.34 -18.22 -24.37
CA ASP A 223 -4.87 -16.90 -23.96
C ASP A 223 -4.65 -16.78 -22.43
N GLU A 224 -5.49 -17.42 -21.64
CA GLU A 224 -5.33 -17.45 -20.18
C GLU A 224 -4.13 -18.30 -19.75
N TYR A 225 -3.85 -19.39 -20.44
CA TYR A 225 -2.71 -20.24 -20.17
C TYR A 225 -1.37 -19.55 -20.45
N GLN A 226 -1.34 -18.64 -21.44
CA GLN A 226 -0.13 -17.90 -21.81
C GLN A 226 0.16 -16.65 -20.92
N LYS A 227 -0.75 -16.26 -20.08
CA LYS A 227 -0.61 -15.13 -19.11
C LYS A 227 0.02 -15.58 -17.80
#